data_efb2611c2d3c57706f29bc60b03aba9f
#
_entry.id   efb2611c2d3c57706f29bc60b03aba9f
#
_cell.length_a   1.000
_cell.length_b   1.000
_cell.length_c   1.000
_cell.angle_alpha   90.00
_cell.angle_beta   90.00
_cell.angle_gamma   90.00
#
_symmetry.space_group_name_H-M   'P 1'
#
loop_
_entity.id
_entity.type
_entity.pdbx_description
1 polymer ?
#
loop_
_entity_poly.entity_id
_entity_poly.type
_entity_poly.pdbx_seq_one_letter_code
_entity_poly.pdbx_strand_id
1 'polypeptide(L)'
;MTLLNTKQKIAENVPGKYYVDNRCVGCNVCVEIAPQNFCSNLEEGYEYVCKQPTTDFEENLCVEAMDICPVNAIMNDGILE
;
A
#
# COMPACT_ATOMS: atom_id res chain seq x y z
N MET A 1 18.93 -2.05 17.93
CA MET A 1 18.29 -1.84 17.73
C MET A 1 17.62 -1.36 17.17
N THR A 2 17.28 -1.42 17.02
CA THR A 2 16.69 -0.95 16.66
C THR A 2 15.81 -0.59 16.25
N LEU A 3 15.60 -0.34 16.12
CA LEU A 3 14.82 0.07 15.92
C LEU A 3 13.90 0.38 15.49
N LEU A 4 13.89 0.54 15.74
CA LEU A 4 12.87 0.65 15.45
C LEU A 4 12.22 1.08 14.31
N ASN A 5 12.00 0.62 13.55
CA ASN A 5 11.37 0.84 12.35
C ASN A 5 9.93 0.62 12.46
N THR A 6 9.20 1.65 12.56
CA THR A 6 7.77 1.56 12.73
C THR A 6 7.06 1.33 11.42
N LYS A 7 7.72 1.63 10.30
CA LYS A 7 7.11 1.44 8.98
C LYS A 7 7.84 0.34 8.27
N GLN A 8 7.31 -0.86 8.39
CA GLN A 8 7.90 -2.00 7.71
C GLN A 8 7.08 -2.33 6.50
N LYS A 9 7.68 -2.22 5.33
CA LYS A 9 7.04 -2.60 4.09
C LYS A 9 6.69 -4.07 4.10
N ILE A 10 5.52 -4.37 3.56
CA ILE A 10 5.15 -5.75 3.27
C ILE A 10 5.98 -6.19 2.06
N ALA A 11 6.56 -7.38 2.14
CA ALA A 11 7.53 -7.83 1.14
C ALA A 11 6.97 -7.93 -0.27
N GLU A 12 5.66 -8.16 -0.40
CA GLU A 12 5.03 -8.30 -1.70
C GLU A 12 4.86 -6.99 -2.45
N ASN A 13 5.03 -5.84 -1.79
CA ASN A 13 4.94 -4.55 -2.49
C ASN A 13 5.95 -4.49 -3.61
N VAL A 14 5.51 -4.04 -4.79
CA VAL A 14 6.47 -3.77 -5.85
C VAL A 14 7.26 -2.51 -5.51
N PRO A 15 8.51 -2.39 -5.95
CA PRO A 15 9.32 -1.21 -5.63
C PRO A 15 8.69 0.06 -6.17
N GLY A 16 8.82 1.14 -5.42
CA GLY A 16 8.35 2.43 -5.85
C GLY A 16 7.84 3.28 -4.71
N LYS A 17 7.15 4.35 -5.10
CA LYS A 17 6.71 5.39 -4.18
C LYS A 17 5.66 4.89 -3.19
N TYR A 18 4.68 4.13 -3.66
CA TYR A 18 3.60 3.67 -2.81
C TYR A 18 3.90 2.29 -2.26
N TYR A 19 3.56 2.09 -0.99
CA TYR A 19 3.67 0.77 -0.39
C TYR A 19 2.68 0.68 0.77
N VAL A 20 2.35 -0.55 1.12
CA VAL A 20 1.53 -0.86 2.29
C VAL A 20 2.47 -1.41 3.36
N ASP A 21 2.32 -0.91 4.58
CA ASP A 21 3.18 -1.40 5.66
C ASP A 21 2.46 -2.47 6.48
N ASN A 22 3.14 -2.98 7.50
CA ASN A 22 2.66 -4.13 8.25
C ASN A 22 1.51 -3.81 9.21
N ARG A 23 1.00 -2.58 9.20
CA ARG A 23 -0.17 -2.22 10.00
C ARG A 23 -1.48 -2.52 9.29
N CYS A 24 -1.41 -2.92 8.00
CA CYS A 24 -2.60 -3.24 7.22
C CYS A 24 -3.40 -4.36 7.90
N VAL A 25 -4.70 -4.18 7.99
CA VAL A 25 -5.60 -5.14 8.62
C VAL A 25 -6.49 -5.88 7.64
N GLY A 26 -6.25 -5.70 6.35
CA GLY A 26 -6.99 -6.44 5.33
C GLY A 26 -8.41 -5.98 5.14
N CYS A 27 -8.68 -4.68 5.29
CA CYS A 27 -10.05 -4.16 5.16
C CYS A 27 -10.55 -4.09 3.72
N ASN A 28 -9.67 -4.28 2.74
CA ASN A 28 -10.00 -4.32 1.32
C ASN A 28 -10.42 -2.99 0.70
N VAL A 29 -10.44 -1.91 1.43
CA VAL A 29 -10.91 -0.63 0.89
C VAL A 29 -10.01 -0.15 -0.24
N CYS A 30 -8.69 -0.28 -0.08
CA CYS A 30 -7.76 0.18 -1.13
C CYS A 30 -7.93 -0.62 -2.41
N VAL A 31 -8.21 -1.91 -2.31
CA VAL A 31 -8.43 -2.73 -3.51
C VAL A 31 -9.72 -2.31 -4.21
N GLU A 32 -10.74 -1.90 -3.46
CA GLU A 32 -11.98 -1.43 -4.07
C GLU A 32 -11.78 -0.10 -4.76
N ILE A 33 -10.97 0.78 -4.20
CA ILE A 33 -10.75 2.11 -4.77
C ILE A 33 -9.78 2.04 -5.93
N ALA A 34 -8.68 1.31 -5.80
CA ALA A 34 -7.63 1.27 -6.80
C ALA A 34 -7.26 -0.17 -7.13
N PRO A 35 -8.17 -0.91 -7.79
CA PRO A 35 -7.96 -2.35 -8.01
C PRO A 35 -6.81 -2.67 -8.93
N GLN A 36 -6.34 -1.72 -9.73
CA GLN A 36 -5.20 -1.96 -10.61
C GLN A 36 -3.88 -1.87 -9.85
N ASN A 37 -3.88 -1.23 -8.70
CA ASN A 37 -2.64 -0.93 -7.99
C ASN A 37 -2.49 -1.71 -6.70
N PHE A 38 -3.59 -2.18 -6.12
CA PHE A 38 -3.57 -2.91 -4.86
C PHE A 38 -4.14 -4.30 -5.04
N CYS A 39 -3.51 -5.27 -4.41
CA CYS A 39 -3.95 -6.66 -4.42
C CYS A 39 -4.06 -7.13 -2.98
N SER A 40 -4.83 -8.18 -2.78
CA SER A 40 -5.03 -8.77 -1.45
C SER A 40 -4.26 -10.07 -1.33
N ASN A 41 -3.60 -10.26 -0.20
CA ASN A 41 -3.09 -11.57 0.18
C ASN A 41 -4.06 -12.15 1.19
N LEU A 42 -4.98 -12.97 0.70
CA LEU A 42 -6.07 -13.46 1.53
C LEU A 42 -5.60 -14.42 2.62
N GLU A 43 -4.51 -15.13 2.35
CA GLU A 43 -3.99 -16.07 3.33
C GLU A 43 -3.39 -15.36 4.53
N GLU A 44 -2.73 -14.23 4.28
CA GLU A 44 -2.05 -13.50 5.34
C GLU A 44 -2.90 -12.37 5.91
N GLY A 45 -3.95 -11.98 5.21
CA GLY A 45 -4.89 -11.00 5.74
C GLY A 45 -4.47 -9.56 5.57
N TYR A 46 -3.74 -9.25 4.50
CA TYR A 46 -3.36 -7.86 4.24
C TYR A 46 -3.40 -7.58 2.74
N GLU A 47 -3.33 -6.30 2.38
CA GLU A 47 -3.18 -5.86 1.00
C GLU A 47 -1.76 -5.39 0.75
N TYR A 48 -1.40 -5.27 -0.52
CA TYR A 48 -0.08 -4.77 -0.91
C TYR A 48 -0.20 -4.09 -2.27
N VAL A 49 0.82 -3.30 -2.61
CA VAL A 49 0.86 -2.62 -3.90
C VAL A 49 1.43 -3.58 -4.92
N CYS A 50 0.62 -3.95 -5.91
CA CYS A 50 1.06 -4.87 -6.96
C CYS A 50 1.47 -4.13 -8.24
N LYS A 51 1.17 -2.83 -8.33
CA LYS A 51 1.55 -2.01 -9.47
C LYS A 51 1.59 -0.56 -9.04
N GLN A 52 2.70 0.11 -9.25
CA GLN A 52 2.79 1.54 -8.97
C GLN A 52 1.92 2.30 -9.98
N PRO A 53 1.35 3.44 -9.58
CA PRO A 53 0.54 4.21 -10.52
C PRO A 53 1.39 4.76 -11.64
N THR A 54 0.87 4.68 -12.88
CA THR A 54 1.58 5.16 -14.05
C THR A 54 0.86 6.29 -14.76
N THR A 55 -0.34 6.65 -14.30
CA THR A 55 -1.11 7.76 -14.88
C THR A 55 -1.61 8.62 -13.74
N ASP A 56 -2.01 9.85 -14.07
CA ASP A 56 -2.60 10.75 -13.08
C ASP A 56 -3.86 10.15 -12.47
N PHE A 57 -4.64 9.45 -13.28
CA PHE A 57 -5.85 8.81 -12.77
C PHE A 57 -5.51 7.77 -11.70
N GLU A 58 -4.52 6.92 -11.98
CA GLU A 58 -4.09 5.92 -11.01
C GLU A 58 -3.50 6.56 -9.76
N GLU A 59 -2.73 7.64 -9.96
CA GLU A 59 -2.13 8.35 -8.84
C GLU A 59 -3.21 8.89 -7.92
N ASN A 60 -4.26 9.48 -8.48
CA ASN A 60 -5.36 10.02 -7.71
C ASN A 60 -6.07 8.93 -6.92
N LEU A 61 -6.25 7.76 -7.52
CA LEU A 61 -6.89 6.65 -6.81
C LEU A 61 -6.01 6.14 -5.66
N CYS A 62 -4.70 6.11 -5.86
CA CYS A 62 -3.79 5.68 -4.80
C CYS A 62 -3.81 6.67 -3.63
N VAL A 63 -3.87 7.97 -3.94
CA VAL A 63 -3.98 9.00 -2.89
C VAL A 63 -5.29 8.83 -2.12
N GLU A 64 -6.37 8.58 -2.83
CA GLU A 64 -7.66 8.38 -2.18
C GLU A 64 -7.62 7.15 -1.27
N ALA A 65 -7.02 6.06 -1.73
CA ALA A 65 -6.90 4.86 -0.93
C ALA A 65 -6.07 5.12 0.32
N MET A 66 -5.00 5.90 0.17
CA MET A 66 -4.14 6.26 1.29
C MET A 66 -4.89 7.07 2.33
N ASP A 67 -5.71 8.04 1.87
CA ASP A 67 -6.46 8.90 2.77
C ASP A 67 -7.52 8.14 3.55
N ILE A 68 -8.12 7.13 2.93
CA ILE A 68 -9.25 6.44 3.54
C ILE A 68 -8.82 5.23 4.36
N CYS A 69 -7.55 4.85 4.30
CA CYS A 69 -7.07 3.68 5.04
C CYS A 69 -7.25 3.91 6.54
N PRO A 70 -8.01 3.06 7.23
CA PRO A 70 -8.37 3.32 8.64
C PRO A 70 -7.20 3.18 9.60
N VAL A 71 -6.13 2.51 9.19
CA VAL A 71 -4.96 2.32 10.04
C VAL A 71 -3.74 3.03 9.50
N ASN A 72 -3.90 3.83 8.44
CA ASN A 72 -2.83 4.61 7.84
C ASN A 72 -1.63 3.75 7.45
N ALA A 73 -1.92 2.60 6.85
CA ALA A 73 -0.87 1.65 6.47
C ALA A 73 -0.34 1.89 5.07
N ILE A 74 -0.98 2.76 4.29
CA ILE A 74 -0.56 3.03 2.91
C ILE A 74 0.29 4.30 2.92
N MET A 75 1.50 4.19 2.40
CA MET A 75 2.48 5.26 2.42
C MET A 75 2.89 5.62 1.00
N ASN A 76 3.37 6.86 0.82
CA ASN A 76 3.83 7.32 -0.48
C ASN A 76 5.25 7.88 -0.43
N ASP A 77 6.00 7.46 0.56
CA ASP A 77 7.39 7.91 0.73
C ASP A 77 8.38 6.82 0.41
N GLY A 78 7.98 5.86 -0.41
CA GLY A 78 8.86 4.78 -0.82
C GLY A 78 10.00 5.28 -1.70
N ILE A 79 11.08 4.51 -1.71
CA ILE A 79 12.26 4.83 -2.50
C ILE A 79 12.23 3.97 -3.75
N LEU A 80 12.46 4.60 -4.90
CA LEU A 80 12.57 3.87 -6.16
C LEU A 80 13.89 3.09 -6.18
N GLU A 81 13.80 1.86 -6.66
CA GLU A 81 14.98 0.99 -6.69
C GLU A 81 15.26 0.45 -8.05
#